data_39d18b5f2794b792c2810eee74ff4d55
#
_entry.id   39d18b5f2794b792c2810eee74ff4d55
#
_cell.length_a   1.000
_cell.length_b   1.000
_cell.length_c   1.000
_cell.angle_alpha   90.00
_cell.angle_beta   90.00
_cell.angle_gamma   90.00
#
_symmetry.space_group_name_H-M   'P 1'
#
loop_
_entity.id
_entity.type
_entity.pdbx_description
1 polymer ?
#
loop_
_entity_poly.entity_id
_entity_poly.type
_entity_poly.pdbx_seq_one_letter_code
_entity_poly.pdbx_strand_id
1 'polypeptide(L)'
;METSEAYLERKHREIGLLNDCLRSPLHLARPQSVDEVVDSKFQLAAALRAEHALQDWKATETAWSHAASPTSGPFAFSYDYQRADLKVRGPSFYDLERCCASEAIYTASGMAAIAALLLASARIIGKADVVVLPGTYGETLELIESLVPDLRLVTARIPLDEAFAEAASRRLLLLDSCAPAGAFEAALRCDGSGLDLLIFDTTCFAGRSGRIRRVLRWAAQWDIPVVLVRSHNKLDSLGVEYGRLGSAVFVHWGRKDLKAGQLLSESLAGETRNAVRLLGGAALPAHFPPFVGSEVYWALTKRRVAAILRNGRHTARYFASELASLSAELHFTHGLYVTLRGRRALDEATARQAAEDMSRDLNAKGFPIRHAGSFGFDFAATEWFHDATTDRYSVRVAVPDLPTESWKDLAAAIAGWWARHQGDTEG
;
A
#
# COMPACT_ATOMS: atom_id res chain seq x y z
N MET A 1 19.25 11.93 14.53
CA MET A 1 19.05 11.98 13.07
C MET A 1 19.94 10.91 12.45
N GLU A 2 19.49 10.25 11.38
CA GLU A 2 20.30 9.23 10.70
C GLU A 2 21.36 9.92 9.83
N THR A 3 22.62 9.61 10.04
CA THR A 3 23.74 10.11 9.21
C THR A 3 23.80 9.33 7.89
N SER A 4 24.54 9.86 6.89
CA SER A 4 24.76 9.16 5.62
C SER A 4 25.46 7.81 5.82
N GLU A 5 26.41 7.73 6.73
CA GLU A 5 27.08 6.47 7.06
C GLU A 5 26.12 5.45 7.68
N ALA A 6 25.31 5.84 8.67
CA ALA A 6 24.33 4.97 9.30
C ALA A 6 23.26 4.51 8.32
N TYR A 7 22.89 5.36 7.36
CA TYR A 7 21.98 5.03 6.26
C TYR A 7 22.60 3.96 5.35
N LEU A 8 23.82 4.17 4.85
CA LEU A 8 24.50 3.22 3.97
C LEU A 8 24.75 1.88 4.66
N GLU A 9 25.07 1.88 5.95
CA GLU A 9 25.16 0.64 6.74
C GLU A 9 23.82 -0.09 6.82
N ARG A 10 22.72 0.63 7.05
CA ARG A 10 21.38 0.02 7.03
C ARG A 10 21.03 -0.53 5.64
N LYS A 11 21.37 0.19 4.56
CA LYS A 11 21.14 -0.26 3.19
C LYS A 11 22.00 -1.49 2.84
N HIS A 12 23.23 -1.52 3.29
CA HIS A 12 24.06 -2.71 3.14
C HIS A 12 23.42 -3.95 3.81
N ARG A 13 22.83 -3.79 4.99
CA ARG A 13 22.09 -4.85 5.66
C ARG A 13 20.82 -5.26 4.92
N GLU A 14 20.09 -4.31 4.30
CA GLU A 14 18.93 -4.59 3.45
C GLU A 14 19.36 -5.40 2.22
N ILE A 15 20.45 -5.01 1.56
CA ILE A 15 21.06 -5.71 0.41
C ILE A 15 21.51 -7.11 0.83
N GLY A 16 22.17 -7.27 1.98
CA GLY A 16 22.57 -8.57 2.52
C GLY A 16 21.38 -9.50 2.72
N LEU A 17 20.30 -9.01 3.35
CA LEU A 17 19.08 -9.79 3.54
C LEU A 17 18.45 -10.28 2.21
N LEU A 18 18.44 -9.43 1.18
CA LEU A 18 17.96 -9.81 -0.14
C LEU A 18 18.89 -10.84 -0.79
N ASN A 19 20.19 -10.63 -0.70
CA ASN A 19 21.21 -11.50 -1.32
C ASN A 19 21.25 -12.88 -0.68
N ASP A 20 21.06 -12.97 0.63
CA ASP A 20 21.01 -14.24 1.38
C ASP A 20 19.79 -15.11 0.99
N CYS A 21 18.80 -14.54 0.32
CA CYS A 21 17.66 -15.28 -0.20
C CYS A 21 17.93 -15.96 -1.56
N LEU A 22 19.03 -15.63 -2.23
CA LEU A 22 19.46 -16.29 -3.48
C LEU A 22 20.19 -17.61 -3.16
N ARG A 23 19.98 -18.65 -3.97
CA ARG A 23 20.75 -19.89 -3.92
C ARG A 23 22.23 -19.66 -4.24
N SER A 24 22.49 -18.73 -5.16
CA SER A 24 23.82 -18.29 -5.53
C SER A 24 23.90 -16.79 -5.31
N PRO A 25 24.39 -16.34 -4.13
CA PRO A 25 24.51 -14.93 -3.83
C PRO A 25 25.34 -14.17 -4.86
N LEU A 26 24.92 -12.94 -5.18
CA LEU A 26 25.65 -12.07 -6.09
C LEU A 26 26.86 -11.45 -5.38
N HIS A 27 27.95 -11.25 -6.11
CA HIS A 27 29.09 -10.48 -5.63
C HIS A 27 28.82 -8.98 -5.78
N LEU A 28 28.27 -8.36 -4.73
CA LEU A 28 27.97 -6.94 -4.70
C LEU A 28 28.94 -6.20 -3.80
N ALA A 29 29.47 -5.09 -4.29
CA ALA A 29 30.26 -4.19 -3.47
C ALA A 29 29.38 -3.52 -2.40
N ARG A 30 30.01 -3.10 -1.29
CA ARG A 30 29.31 -2.27 -0.29
C ARG A 30 28.98 -0.91 -0.92
N PRO A 31 27.70 -0.48 -0.94
CA PRO A 31 27.30 0.75 -1.58
C PRO A 31 27.92 1.97 -0.88
N GLN A 32 28.34 2.94 -1.66
CA GLN A 32 28.91 4.22 -1.21
C GLN A 32 27.96 5.39 -1.49
N SER A 33 26.92 5.17 -2.28
CA SER A 33 25.94 6.17 -2.69
C SER A 33 24.51 5.62 -2.70
N VAL A 34 23.53 6.53 -2.81
CA VAL A 34 22.12 6.16 -2.95
C VAL A 34 21.87 5.43 -4.26
N ASP A 35 22.51 5.88 -5.35
CA ASP A 35 22.35 5.25 -6.66
C ASP A 35 22.88 3.82 -6.68
N GLU A 36 24.02 3.56 -6.05
CA GLU A 36 24.55 2.21 -5.90
C GLU A 36 23.64 1.31 -5.04
N VAL A 37 22.98 1.87 -4.02
CA VAL A 37 21.94 1.15 -3.25
C VAL A 37 20.79 0.76 -4.16
N VAL A 38 20.28 1.71 -4.96
CA VAL A 38 19.15 1.48 -5.87
C VAL A 38 19.50 0.43 -6.91
N ASP A 39 20.66 0.55 -7.56
CA ASP A 39 21.11 -0.37 -8.60
C ASP A 39 21.33 -1.78 -8.06
N SER A 40 22.00 -1.92 -6.90
CA SER A 40 22.20 -3.21 -6.24
C SER A 40 20.87 -3.90 -5.90
N LYS A 41 19.91 -3.14 -5.39
CA LYS A 41 18.58 -3.68 -5.05
C LYS A 41 17.78 -4.09 -6.28
N PHE A 42 17.83 -3.33 -7.36
CA PHE A 42 17.17 -3.72 -8.61
C PHE A 42 17.78 -4.99 -9.20
N GLN A 43 19.11 -5.12 -9.18
CA GLN A 43 19.79 -6.35 -9.59
C GLN A 43 19.35 -7.56 -8.76
N LEU A 44 19.31 -7.40 -7.43
CA LEU A 44 18.85 -8.46 -6.52
C LEU A 44 17.37 -8.81 -6.74
N ALA A 45 16.50 -7.82 -6.90
CA ALA A 45 15.09 -8.07 -7.18
C ALA A 45 14.87 -8.81 -8.48
N ALA A 46 15.65 -8.49 -9.52
CA ALA A 46 15.62 -9.20 -10.79
C ALA A 46 16.12 -10.65 -10.67
N ALA A 47 17.24 -10.87 -9.98
CA ALA A 47 17.81 -12.18 -9.75
C ALA A 47 16.87 -13.08 -8.91
N LEU A 48 16.32 -12.56 -7.83
CA LEU A 48 15.34 -13.27 -6.98
C LEU A 48 14.08 -13.67 -7.77
N ARG A 49 13.54 -12.76 -8.57
CA ARG A 49 12.36 -13.07 -9.40
C ARG A 49 12.66 -14.13 -10.45
N ALA A 50 13.81 -14.04 -11.10
CA ALA A 50 14.24 -15.03 -12.09
C ALA A 50 14.40 -16.42 -11.45
N GLU A 51 15.04 -16.51 -10.29
CA GLU A 51 15.23 -17.76 -9.57
C GLU A 51 13.89 -18.37 -9.12
N HIS A 52 12.98 -17.56 -8.60
CA HIS A 52 11.67 -18.01 -8.15
C HIS A 52 10.74 -18.38 -9.32
N ALA A 53 10.80 -17.67 -10.44
CA ALA A 53 10.04 -18.02 -11.64
C ALA A 53 10.44 -19.39 -12.18
N LEU A 54 11.73 -19.78 -12.10
CA LEU A 54 12.17 -21.13 -12.44
C LEU A 54 11.62 -22.20 -11.50
N GLN A 55 11.31 -21.87 -10.26
CA GLN A 55 10.64 -22.79 -9.32
C GLN A 55 9.15 -22.90 -9.61
N ASP A 56 8.49 -21.80 -9.97
CA ASP A 56 7.07 -21.78 -10.34
C ASP A 56 6.76 -22.67 -11.52
N TRP A 57 7.70 -22.79 -12.46
CA TRP A 57 7.54 -23.67 -13.60
C TRP A 57 7.27 -25.13 -13.17
N LYS A 58 7.87 -25.61 -12.09
CA LYS A 58 7.64 -26.95 -11.54
C LYS A 58 6.26 -27.11 -10.91
N ALA A 59 5.58 -26.03 -10.64
CA ALA A 59 4.27 -25.97 -10.05
C ALA A 59 3.16 -25.69 -11.08
N THR A 60 3.47 -25.74 -12.38
CA THR A 60 2.48 -25.61 -13.45
C THR A 60 1.63 -26.85 -13.59
N GLU A 61 0.53 -26.73 -14.31
CA GLU A 61 -0.41 -27.83 -14.61
C GLU A 61 0.27 -29.05 -15.24
N THR A 62 1.41 -28.87 -15.89
CA THR A 62 2.20 -29.94 -16.51
C THR A 62 3.10 -30.69 -15.54
N ALA A 63 3.36 -30.14 -14.36
CA ALA A 63 4.30 -30.68 -13.37
C ALA A 63 3.67 -31.01 -12.01
N TRP A 64 2.38 -30.78 -11.84
CA TRP A 64 1.67 -30.94 -10.57
C TRP A 64 1.73 -32.35 -9.95
N SER A 65 1.87 -33.40 -10.75
CA SER A 65 2.01 -34.79 -10.30
C SER A 65 3.35 -35.08 -9.59
N HIS A 66 4.27 -34.11 -9.61
CA HIS A 66 5.64 -34.29 -9.09
C HIS A 66 5.94 -33.36 -7.91
N ALA A 67 4.92 -32.85 -7.26
CA ALA A 67 5.00 -31.74 -6.34
C ALA A 67 5.75 -32.05 -5.03
N ALA A 68 7.03 -31.76 -5.01
CA ALA A 68 7.57 -31.08 -3.84
C ALA A 68 6.90 -29.69 -3.82
N SER A 69 6.16 -29.35 -2.74
CA SER A 69 5.49 -28.06 -2.63
C SER A 69 6.49 -26.95 -2.92
N PRO A 70 6.25 -26.07 -3.90
CA PRO A 70 7.17 -24.97 -4.18
C PRO A 70 7.24 -24.07 -2.97
N THR A 71 8.42 -23.49 -2.73
CA THR A 71 8.65 -22.53 -1.64
C THR A 71 9.28 -21.27 -2.19
N SER A 72 8.95 -20.15 -1.57
CA SER A 72 9.64 -18.88 -1.76
C SER A 72 10.04 -18.34 -0.39
N GLY A 73 11.29 -18.56 -0.01
CA GLY A 73 11.75 -18.26 1.34
C GLY A 73 10.92 -18.99 2.40
N PRO A 74 10.27 -18.25 3.33
CA PRO A 74 9.48 -18.85 4.41
C PRO A 74 8.06 -19.27 3.98
N PHE A 75 7.67 -19.06 2.72
CA PHE A 75 6.35 -19.41 2.21
C PHE A 75 6.35 -20.79 1.57
N ALA A 76 5.35 -21.59 1.91
CA ALA A 76 5.06 -22.86 1.26
C ALA A 76 3.69 -22.80 0.59
N PHE A 77 3.60 -23.34 -0.62
CA PHE A 77 2.44 -23.24 -1.49
C PHE A 77 1.86 -24.62 -1.75
N SER A 78 0.54 -24.69 -1.82
CA SER A 78 -0.19 -25.86 -2.33
C SER A 78 -1.40 -25.38 -3.12
N TYR A 79 -1.71 -26.06 -4.22
CA TYR A 79 -2.87 -25.81 -5.05
C TYR A 79 -3.26 -27.05 -5.83
N ASP A 80 -4.55 -27.23 -6.04
CA ASP A 80 -5.08 -28.33 -6.85
C ASP A 80 -5.09 -27.96 -8.33
N TYR A 81 -5.34 -26.67 -8.60
CA TYR A 81 -5.30 -26.09 -9.93
C TYR A 81 -4.72 -24.68 -9.84
N GLN A 82 -3.65 -24.41 -10.58
CA GLN A 82 -2.82 -23.21 -10.44
C GLN A 82 -3.59 -21.88 -10.45
N ARG A 83 -4.68 -21.80 -11.20
CA ARG A 83 -5.48 -20.58 -11.35
C ARG A 83 -6.54 -20.41 -10.26
N ALA A 84 -6.79 -21.44 -9.46
CA ALA A 84 -7.96 -21.49 -8.62
C ALA A 84 -7.69 -21.30 -7.14
N ASP A 85 -6.77 -22.07 -6.57
CA ASP A 85 -6.70 -22.27 -5.13
C ASP A 85 -5.28 -22.28 -4.60
N LEU A 86 -4.59 -21.13 -4.72
CA LEU A 86 -3.29 -20.99 -4.08
C LEU A 86 -3.47 -20.91 -2.55
N LYS A 87 -3.15 -22.00 -1.87
CA LYS A 87 -3.06 -22.03 -0.40
C LYS A 87 -1.62 -21.72 0.01
N VAL A 88 -1.46 -20.69 0.81
CA VAL A 88 -0.16 -20.20 1.26
C VAL A 88 -0.01 -20.44 2.75
N ARG A 89 1.07 -21.10 3.14
CA ARG A 89 1.54 -21.22 4.52
C ARG A 89 2.84 -20.42 4.66
N GLY A 90 2.93 -19.59 5.69
CA GLY A 90 4.09 -18.74 5.92
C GLY A 90 3.82 -17.64 6.91
N PRO A 91 4.76 -16.70 7.06
CA PRO A 91 4.59 -15.57 7.96
C PRO A 91 3.45 -14.66 7.50
N SER A 92 2.73 -14.11 8.47
CA SER A 92 1.77 -13.05 8.20
C SER A 92 2.49 -11.74 7.90
N PHE A 93 1.91 -10.93 7.00
CA PHE A 93 2.30 -9.53 6.81
C PHE A 93 1.76 -8.62 7.92
N TYR A 94 0.92 -9.14 8.79
CA TYR A 94 0.31 -8.41 9.91
C TYR A 94 0.71 -9.04 11.25
N ASP A 95 0.75 -8.19 12.27
CA ASP A 95 0.85 -8.61 13.66
C ASP A 95 -0.56 -8.55 14.27
N LEU A 96 -1.32 -9.62 14.03
CA LEU A 96 -2.67 -9.76 14.55
C LEU A 96 -2.64 -10.30 15.97
N GLU A 97 -3.53 -9.80 16.81
CA GLU A 97 -3.69 -10.29 18.18
C GLU A 97 -4.15 -11.77 18.15
N ARG A 98 -3.73 -12.56 19.14
CA ARG A 98 -4.03 -14.02 19.21
C ARG A 98 -5.53 -14.35 19.32
N CYS A 99 -6.35 -13.36 19.69
CA CYS A 99 -7.80 -13.51 19.78
C CYS A 99 -8.52 -13.42 18.43
N CYS A 100 -7.81 -13.06 17.36
CA CYS A 100 -8.36 -12.96 16.02
C CYS A 100 -8.04 -14.22 15.24
N ALA A 101 -9.05 -14.96 14.80
CA ALA A 101 -8.87 -15.94 13.75
C ALA A 101 -8.80 -15.19 12.41
N SER A 102 -7.93 -15.61 11.52
CA SER A 102 -7.79 -14.97 10.22
C SER A 102 -7.48 -15.97 9.11
N GLU A 103 -8.00 -15.66 7.92
CA GLU A 103 -7.70 -16.35 6.69
C GLU A 103 -7.19 -15.32 5.66
N ALA A 104 -6.11 -15.65 4.95
CA ALA A 104 -5.52 -14.78 3.95
C ALA A 104 -5.74 -15.33 2.54
N ILE A 105 -6.25 -14.49 1.64
CA ILE A 105 -6.34 -14.75 0.20
C ILE A 105 -5.36 -13.82 -0.48
N TYR A 106 -4.43 -14.39 -1.24
CA TYR A 106 -3.42 -13.63 -1.95
C TYR A 106 -3.79 -13.44 -3.42
N THR A 107 -3.52 -12.25 -3.93
CA THR A 107 -3.91 -11.78 -5.27
C THR A 107 -2.74 -11.15 -5.99
N ALA A 108 -2.86 -10.95 -7.31
CA ALA A 108 -1.85 -10.34 -8.15
C ALA A 108 -1.60 -8.85 -7.86
N SER A 109 -2.49 -8.18 -7.11
CA SER A 109 -2.32 -6.78 -6.70
C SER A 109 -3.30 -6.43 -5.58
N GLY A 110 -3.10 -5.28 -4.91
CA GLY A 110 -4.08 -4.74 -3.96
C GLY A 110 -5.43 -4.47 -4.62
N MET A 111 -5.45 -3.90 -5.83
CA MET A 111 -6.69 -3.67 -6.58
C MET A 111 -7.41 -4.97 -6.96
N ALA A 112 -6.66 -6.04 -7.31
CA ALA A 112 -7.28 -7.35 -7.53
C ALA A 112 -7.94 -7.91 -6.27
N ALA A 113 -7.36 -7.66 -5.09
CA ALA A 113 -7.98 -8.04 -3.81
C ALA A 113 -9.26 -7.25 -3.54
N ILE A 114 -9.24 -5.92 -3.76
CA ILE A 114 -10.40 -5.04 -3.59
C ILE A 114 -11.50 -5.42 -4.57
N ALA A 115 -11.19 -5.61 -5.85
CA ALA A 115 -12.15 -5.97 -6.89
C ALA A 115 -12.85 -7.31 -6.57
N ALA A 116 -12.07 -8.35 -6.26
CA ALA A 116 -12.63 -9.65 -5.89
C ALA A 116 -13.50 -9.58 -4.64
N LEU A 117 -13.09 -8.81 -3.62
CA LEU A 117 -13.85 -8.64 -2.40
C LEU A 117 -15.16 -7.87 -2.61
N LEU A 118 -15.15 -6.79 -3.41
CA LEU A 118 -16.36 -6.01 -3.71
C LEU A 118 -17.37 -6.84 -4.51
N LEU A 119 -16.93 -7.61 -5.50
CA LEU A 119 -17.78 -8.55 -6.23
C LEU A 119 -18.36 -9.64 -5.32
N ALA A 120 -17.53 -10.20 -4.43
CA ALA A 120 -17.98 -11.16 -3.42
C ALA A 120 -19.01 -10.53 -2.46
N SER A 121 -18.76 -9.28 -2.03
CA SER A 121 -19.68 -8.54 -1.15
C SER A 121 -21.02 -8.28 -1.83
N ALA A 122 -21.02 -7.84 -3.08
CA ALA A 122 -22.27 -7.66 -3.86
C ALA A 122 -23.07 -8.97 -3.97
N ARG A 123 -22.39 -10.10 -4.14
CA ARG A 123 -23.05 -11.40 -4.26
C ARG A 123 -23.58 -11.93 -2.92
N ILE A 124 -22.86 -11.78 -1.83
CA ILE A 124 -23.20 -12.36 -0.51
C ILE A 124 -24.12 -11.42 0.28
N ILE A 125 -23.83 -10.11 0.28
CA ILE A 125 -24.57 -9.10 1.03
C ILE A 125 -25.75 -8.57 0.21
N GLY A 126 -25.61 -8.54 -1.10
CA GLY A 126 -26.57 -7.96 -2.03
C GLY A 126 -26.42 -6.46 -2.15
N LYS A 127 -27.52 -5.75 -2.42
CA LYS A 127 -27.51 -4.29 -2.53
C LYS A 127 -27.13 -3.64 -1.21
N ALA A 128 -26.10 -2.81 -1.25
CA ALA A 128 -25.55 -2.16 -0.06
C ALA A 128 -24.95 -0.80 -0.37
N ASP A 129 -24.82 0.03 0.66
CA ASP A 129 -24.07 1.27 0.62
C ASP A 129 -22.62 1.01 1.02
N VAL A 130 -21.69 1.43 0.17
CA VAL A 130 -20.26 1.47 0.50
C VAL A 130 -19.91 2.87 0.93
N VAL A 131 -19.82 3.07 2.24
CA VAL A 131 -19.42 4.35 2.82
C VAL A 131 -17.90 4.48 2.73
N VAL A 132 -17.43 5.57 2.15
CA VAL A 132 -16.00 5.91 2.03
C VAL A 132 -15.70 7.26 2.66
N LEU A 133 -14.47 7.46 3.12
CA LEU A 133 -14.02 8.76 3.60
C LEU A 133 -13.52 9.63 2.44
N PRO A 134 -13.57 10.97 2.56
CA PRO A 134 -12.86 11.84 1.63
C PRO A 134 -11.38 11.44 1.53
N GLY A 135 -10.80 11.48 0.32
CA GLY A 135 -9.40 11.10 0.09
C GLY A 135 -9.14 9.59 0.00
N THR A 136 -10.18 8.76 -0.07
CA THR A 136 -10.06 7.35 -0.47
C THR A 136 -9.46 7.24 -1.87
N TYR A 137 -8.69 6.19 -2.11
CA TYR A 137 -7.97 5.96 -3.37
C TYR A 137 -8.92 5.95 -4.58
N GLY A 138 -8.60 6.78 -5.59
CA GLY A 138 -9.51 7.07 -6.72
C GLY A 138 -9.90 5.85 -7.53
N GLU A 139 -8.95 4.94 -7.84
CA GLU A 139 -9.27 3.71 -8.59
C GLU A 139 -10.25 2.80 -7.83
N THR A 140 -10.28 2.85 -6.50
CA THR A 140 -11.26 2.10 -5.71
C THR A 140 -12.67 2.71 -5.87
N LEU A 141 -12.76 4.03 -5.93
CA LEU A 141 -14.04 4.73 -6.15
C LEU A 141 -14.56 4.43 -7.55
N GLU A 142 -13.72 4.56 -8.56
CA GLU A 142 -14.03 4.24 -9.96
C GLU A 142 -14.48 2.79 -10.13
N LEU A 143 -13.82 1.85 -9.45
CA LEU A 143 -14.18 0.43 -9.48
C LEU A 143 -15.60 0.20 -8.94
N ILE A 144 -15.97 0.84 -7.83
CA ILE A 144 -17.31 0.71 -7.25
C ILE A 144 -18.35 1.28 -8.21
N GLU A 145 -18.15 2.50 -8.68
CA GLU A 145 -19.10 3.21 -9.53
C GLU A 145 -19.29 2.54 -10.90
N SER A 146 -18.19 2.05 -11.50
CA SER A 146 -18.21 1.57 -12.88
C SER A 146 -18.48 0.07 -13.01
N LEU A 147 -18.09 -0.75 -12.03
CA LEU A 147 -18.03 -2.21 -12.20
C LEU A 147 -18.85 -3.00 -11.17
N VAL A 148 -19.39 -2.37 -10.12
CA VAL A 148 -20.13 -3.09 -9.06
C VAL A 148 -21.48 -2.43 -8.80
N PRO A 149 -22.46 -2.57 -9.73
CA PRO A 149 -23.71 -1.80 -9.71
C PRO A 149 -24.63 -2.09 -8.51
N ASP A 150 -24.47 -3.21 -7.83
CA ASP A 150 -25.22 -3.52 -6.61
C ASP A 150 -24.69 -2.81 -5.36
N LEU A 151 -23.49 -2.20 -5.44
CA LEU A 151 -22.88 -1.44 -4.36
C LEU A 151 -22.93 0.06 -4.70
N ARG A 152 -23.67 0.81 -3.88
CA ARG A 152 -23.79 2.25 -4.06
C ARG A 152 -22.68 2.98 -3.31
N LEU A 153 -21.86 3.75 -4.00
CA LEU A 153 -20.84 4.60 -3.37
C LEU A 153 -21.48 5.76 -2.60
N VAL A 154 -21.09 5.93 -1.35
CA VAL A 154 -21.53 7.02 -0.48
C VAL A 154 -20.30 7.68 0.17
N THR A 155 -19.93 8.86 -0.28
CA THR A 155 -18.86 9.63 0.37
C THR A 155 -19.39 10.26 1.66
N ALA A 156 -18.80 9.90 2.78
CA ALA A 156 -19.17 10.41 4.09
C ALA A 156 -18.84 11.90 4.22
N ARG A 157 -19.78 12.68 4.76
CA ARG A 157 -19.54 14.08 5.13
C ARG A 157 -18.99 14.15 6.56
N ILE A 158 -18.17 15.14 6.85
CA ILE A 158 -17.69 15.39 8.21
C ILE A 158 -18.50 16.55 8.79
N PRO A 159 -19.12 16.41 9.97
CA PRO A 159 -19.06 15.31 10.95
C PRO A 159 -19.78 14.05 10.48
N LEU A 160 -19.30 12.88 10.96
CA LEU A 160 -19.70 11.55 10.52
C LEU A 160 -20.91 10.97 11.26
N ASP A 161 -21.52 11.71 12.18
CA ASP A 161 -22.50 11.20 13.15
C ASP A 161 -23.73 10.54 12.51
N GLU A 162 -24.05 10.90 11.28
CA GLU A 162 -25.17 10.30 10.52
C GLU A 162 -24.74 9.21 9.53
N ALA A 163 -23.44 9.14 9.19
CA ALA A 163 -22.95 8.24 8.14
C ALA A 163 -23.06 6.76 8.52
N PHE A 164 -23.04 6.45 9.81
CA PHE A 164 -23.09 5.09 10.35
C PHE A 164 -24.38 4.82 11.15
N ALA A 165 -25.31 5.77 11.19
CA ALA A 165 -26.62 5.58 11.87
C ALA A 165 -27.40 4.44 11.24
N GLU A 166 -28.27 3.79 11.99
CA GLU A 166 -29.14 2.72 11.48
C GLU A 166 -29.87 3.16 10.19
N ALA A 167 -29.73 2.36 9.17
CA ALA A 167 -30.37 2.59 7.89
C ALA A 167 -31.18 1.35 7.46
N ALA A 168 -32.16 1.58 6.57
CA ALA A 168 -32.91 0.50 5.98
C ALA A 168 -32.09 -0.38 4.99
N SER A 169 -30.86 0.05 4.63
CA SER A 169 -29.95 -0.64 3.71
C SER A 169 -28.72 -1.20 4.43
N ARG A 170 -28.18 -2.30 3.92
CA ARG A 170 -26.87 -2.85 4.33
C ARG A 170 -25.76 -1.82 4.10
N ARG A 171 -24.80 -1.79 5.02
CA ARG A 171 -23.69 -0.83 4.98
C ARG A 171 -22.34 -1.48 5.13
N LEU A 172 -21.45 -1.16 4.21
CA LEU A 172 -20.03 -1.49 4.27
C LEU A 172 -19.25 -0.20 4.48
N LEU A 173 -18.32 -0.18 5.43
CA LEU A 173 -17.34 0.90 5.53
C LEU A 173 -16.07 0.48 4.80
N LEU A 174 -15.67 1.23 3.78
CA LEU A 174 -14.36 1.12 3.18
C LEU A 174 -13.47 2.19 3.79
N LEU A 175 -12.66 1.78 4.76
CA LEU A 175 -11.72 2.63 5.46
C LEU A 175 -10.36 2.55 4.77
N ASP A 176 -9.91 3.65 4.19
CA ASP A 176 -8.64 3.69 3.48
C ASP A 176 -7.56 4.37 4.32
N SER A 177 -6.39 3.78 4.35
CA SER A 177 -5.19 4.38 4.96
C SER A 177 -4.71 5.65 4.26
N CYS A 178 -5.21 5.96 3.08
CA CYS A 178 -5.00 7.22 2.38
C CYS A 178 -5.82 8.39 2.95
N ALA A 179 -6.93 8.10 3.64
CA ALA A 179 -7.82 9.14 4.13
C ALA A 179 -7.11 10.16 5.04
N PRO A 180 -7.51 11.45 5.00
CA PRO A 180 -6.95 12.46 5.89
C PRO A 180 -7.08 12.09 7.37
N ALA A 181 -6.06 12.46 8.17
CA ALA A 181 -6.00 12.07 9.58
C ALA A 181 -7.27 12.43 10.36
N GLY A 182 -7.83 13.62 10.12
CA GLY A 182 -9.05 14.07 10.80
C GLY A 182 -10.27 13.22 10.47
N ALA A 183 -10.45 12.86 9.20
CA ALA A 183 -11.55 11.99 8.76
C ALA A 183 -11.40 10.57 9.31
N PHE A 184 -10.18 10.03 9.25
CA PHE A 184 -9.86 8.71 9.79
C PHE A 184 -10.12 8.63 11.30
N GLU A 185 -9.66 9.63 12.05
CA GLU A 185 -9.88 9.71 13.50
C GLU A 185 -11.35 9.95 13.87
N ALA A 186 -12.09 10.70 13.05
CA ALA A 186 -13.53 10.88 13.23
C ALA A 186 -14.28 9.56 13.06
N ALA A 187 -13.96 8.78 12.03
CA ALA A 187 -14.58 7.48 11.78
C ALA A 187 -14.44 6.52 12.97
N LEU A 188 -13.27 6.50 13.62
CA LEU A 188 -13.02 5.64 14.79
C LEU A 188 -13.66 6.13 16.11
N ARG A 189 -14.30 7.30 16.09
CA ARG A 189 -15.08 7.80 17.23
C ARG A 189 -16.58 7.55 17.10
N CYS A 190 -17.03 7.22 15.88
CA CYS A 190 -18.44 6.93 15.62
C CYS A 190 -18.85 5.57 16.18
N ASP A 191 -20.14 5.45 16.44
CA ASP A 191 -20.81 4.18 16.68
C ASP A 191 -20.78 3.34 15.39
N GLY A 192 -20.25 2.14 15.48
CA GLY A 192 -20.14 1.21 14.35
C GLY A 192 -21.27 0.19 14.26
N SER A 193 -22.27 0.25 15.14
CA SER A 193 -23.32 -0.79 15.25
C SER A 193 -24.16 -0.96 13.98
N GLY A 194 -24.25 0.08 13.14
CA GLY A 194 -24.96 0.03 11.85
C GLY A 194 -24.16 -0.51 10.66
N LEU A 195 -22.94 -1.03 10.89
CA LEU A 195 -22.07 -1.55 9.82
C LEU A 195 -22.12 -3.07 9.76
N ASP A 196 -22.35 -3.61 8.56
CA ASP A 196 -22.31 -5.05 8.30
C ASP A 196 -20.89 -5.58 8.02
N LEU A 197 -20.01 -4.74 7.48
CA LEU A 197 -18.63 -5.12 7.11
C LEU A 197 -17.70 -3.90 7.13
N LEU A 198 -16.49 -4.11 7.63
CA LEU A 198 -15.38 -3.18 7.46
C LEU A 198 -14.37 -3.74 6.46
N ILE A 199 -14.19 -3.05 5.33
CA ILE A 199 -13.08 -3.25 4.40
C ILE A 199 -12.03 -2.21 4.74
N PHE A 200 -10.83 -2.65 5.17
CA PHE A 200 -9.79 -1.74 5.59
C PHE A 200 -8.55 -1.87 4.69
N ASP A 201 -8.36 -0.89 3.81
CA ASP A 201 -7.12 -0.78 3.04
C ASP A 201 -5.99 -0.24 3.92
N THR A 202 -4.99 -1.08 4.11
CA THR A 202 -3.85 -0.83 4.99
C THR A 202 -2.56 -0.50 4.23
N THR A 203 -2.64 -0.31 2.92
CA THR A 203 -1.47 -0.17 2.02
C THR A 203 -0.49 0.91 2.46
N CYS A 204 -0.99 2.04 2.99
CA CYS A 204 -0.16 3.14 3.47
C CYS A 204 0.34 2.99 4.92
N PHE A 205 0.04 1.88 5.59
CA PHE A 205 0.52 1.60 6.94
C PHE A 205 1.56 0.48 6.95
N ALA A 206 2.54 0.53 7.86
CA ALA A 206 3.36 -0.64 8.12
C ALA A 206 2.48 -1.78 8.67
N GLY A 207 2.73 -3.03 8.28
CA GLY A 207 1.91 -4.18 8.68
C GLY A 207 1.80 -4.37 10.20
N ARG A 208 2.81 -3.94 10.96
CA ARG A 208 2.82 -3.92 12.44
C ARG A 208 2.40 -2.56 13.04
N SER A 209 1.67 -1.73 12.29
CA SER A 209 1.23 -0.40 12.77
C SER A 209 0.24 -0.51 13.92
N GLY A 210 0.46 0.30 14.97
CA GLY A 210 -0.51 0.45 16.06
C GLY A 210 -1.88 0.97 15.61
N ARG A 211 -1.96 1.60 14.45
CA ARG A 211 -3.24 2.06 13.87
C ARG A 211 -4.08 0.91 13.35
N ILE A 212 -3.47 -0.08 12.70
CA ILE A 212 -4.18 -1.30 12.31
C ILE A 212 -4.80 -1.95 13.55
N ARG A 213 -4.02 -2.13 14.61
CA ARG A 213 -4.53 -2.67 15.88
C ARG A 213 -5.65 -1.83 16.50
N ARG A 214 -5.57 -0.51 16.37
CA ARG A 214 -6.63 0.39 16.88
C ARG A 214 -7.93 0.23 16.11
N VAL A 215 -7.87 0.16 14.78
CA VAL A 215 -9.05 -0.11 13.94
C VAL A 215 -9.65 -1.46 14.27
N LEU A 216 -8.84 -2.50 14.41
CA LEU A 216 -9.30 -3.83 14.78
C LEU A 216 -10.00 -3.85 16.15
N ARG A 217 -9.48 -3.12 17.14
CA ARG A 217 -10.14 -3.00 18.46
C ARG A 217 -11.47 -2.26 18.38
N TRP A 218 -11.52 -1.18 17.58
CA TRP A 218 -12.79 -0.47 17.34
C TRP A 218 -13.81 -1.39 16.66
N ALA A 219 -13.44 -2.12 15.62
CA ALA A 219 -14.32 -3.08 14.97
C ALA A 219 -14.77 -4.21 15.92
N ALA A 220 -13.86 -4.71 16.78
CA ALA A 220 -14.17 -5.72 17.78
C ALA A 220 -15.16 -5.23 18.85
N GLN A 221 -15.14 -3.95 19.18
CA GLN A 221 -16.09 -3.35 20.13
C GLN A 221 -17.54 -3.45 19.60
N TRP A 222 -17.71 -3.30 18.30
CA TRP A 222 -19.00 -3.32 17.62
C TRP A 222 -19.30 -4.65 16.92
N ASP A 223 -18.45 -5.65 17.11
CA ASP A 223 -18.55 -6.97 16.48
C ASP A 223 -18.63 -6.94 14.94
N ILE A 224 -17.98 -5.97 14.31
CA ILE A 224 -17.97 -5.79 12.88
C ILE A 224 -16.95 -6.75 12.26
N PRO A 225 -17.33 -7.65 11.33
CA PRO A 225 -16.37 -8.44 10.54
C PRO A 225 -15.42 -7.53 9.76
N VAL A 226 -14.14 -7.88 9.70
CA VAL A 226 -13.12 -7.06 9.04
C VAL A 226 -12.43 -7.82 7.94
N VAL A 227 -12.24 -7.16 6.80
CA VAL A 227 -11.32 -7.63 5.76
C VAL A 227 -10.23 -6.59 5.57
N LEU A 228 -8.99 -6.96 5.93
CA LEU A 228 -7.83 -6.13 5.66
C LEU A 228 -7.39 -6.36 4.22
N VAL A 229 -7.33 -5.30 3.42
CA VAL A 229 -6.77 -5.35 2.06
C VAL A 229 -5.44 -4.62 1.99
N ARG A 230 -4.54 -5.06 1.10
CA ARG A 230 -3.20 -4.51 1.03
C ARG A 230 -2.50 -4.79 -0.30
N SER A 231 -1.79 -3.79 -0.80
CA SER A 231 -0.74 -3.98 -1.79
C SER A 231 0.60 -4.19 -1.08
N HIS A 232 1.28 -5.31 -1.38
CA HIS A 232 2.58 -5.64 -0.77
C HIS A 232 3.78 -5.06 -1.52
N ASN A 233 3.55 -4.39 -2.65
CA ASN A 233 4.62 -3.80 -3.47
C ASN A 233 5.11 -2.43 -2.95
N LYS A 234 4.55 -1.95 -1.87
CA LYS A 234 4.84 -0.62 -1.31
C LYS A 234 5.82 -0.73 -0.13
N LEU A 235 5.30 -0.66 1.07
CA LEU A 235 6.12 -0.64 2.30
C LEU A 235 6.73 -1.99 2.69
N ASP A 236 6.22 -3.10 2.15
CA ASP A 236 6.66 -4.45 2.52
C ASP A 236 7.85 -4.95 1.68
N SER A 237 8.21 -4.25 0.62
CA SER A 237 9.18 -4.71 -0.38
C SER A 237 10.60 -4.21 -0.17
N LEU A 238 10.93 -3.57 0.96
CA LEU A 238 12.25 -2.98 1.23
C LEU A 238 12.77 -2.03 0.12
N GLY A 239 11.85 -1.42 -0.64
CA GLY A 239 12.19 -0.44 -1.68
C GLY A 239 12.38 -1.00 -3.09
N VAL A 240 12.10 -2.27 -3.32
CA VAL A 240 12.41 -2.94 -4.60
C VAL A 240 11.20 -3.32 -5.46
N GLU A 241 9.98 -2.98 -5.07
CA GLU A 241 8.76 -3.43 -5.80
C GLU A 241 8.83 -4.91 -6.22
N TYR A 242 9.10 -5.76 -5.27
CA TYR A 242 9.24 -7.19 -5.53
C TYR A 242 7.90 -7.81 -5.94
N GLY A 243 7.86 -8.35 -7.13
CA GLY A 243 6.71 -9.11 -7.65
C GLY A 243 5.43 -8.27 -7.82
N ARG A 244 4.32 -8.98 -7.98
CA ARG A 244 2.96 -8.46 -7.99
C ARG A 244 2.16 -9.21 -6.94
N LEU A 245 1.93 -8.59 -5.78
CA LEU A 245 1.30 -9.24 -4.65
C LEU A 245 0.36 -8.29 -3.93
N GLY A 246 -0.86 -8.76 -3.72
CA GLY A 246 -1.84 -8.18 -2.83
C GLY A 246 -2.45 -9.23 -1.93
N SER A 247 -3.22 -8.83 -0.95
CA SER A 247 -3.97 -9.75 -0.09
C SER A 247 -5.29 -9.17 0.40
N ALA A 248 -6.25 -10.06 0.65
CA ALA A 248 -7.41 -9.85 1.49
C ALA A 248 -7.30 -10.79 2.69
N VAL A 249 -7.28 -10.23 3.91
CA VAL A 249 -7.18 -10.99 5.16
C VAL A 249 -8.48 -10.83 5.92
N PHE A 250 -9.23 -11.92 6.03
CA PHE A 250 -10.51 -11.99 6.72
C PHE A 250 -10.26 -12.18 8.22
N VAL A 251 -10.75 -11.25 9.02
CA VAL A 251 -10.57 -11.25 10.48
C VAL A 251 -11.93 -11.37 11.13
N HIS A 252 -12.08 -12.32 12.04
CA HIS A 252 -13.27 -12.46 12.87
C HIS A 252 -12.87 -12.69 14.34
N TRP A 253 -13.80 -12.32 15.22
CA TRP A 253 -13.58 -12.36 16.64
C TRP A 253 -14.03 -13.71 17.18
N GLY A 254 -13.13 -14.45 17.84
CA GLY A 254 -13.40 -15.81 18.37
C GLY A 254 -14.37 -15.85 19.57
N ARG A 255 -15.39 -15.00 19.58
CA ARG A 255 -16.45 -15.02 20.62
C ARG A 255 -17.42 -16.16 20.34
N LYS A 256 -17.59 -17.06 21.29
CA LYS A 256 -18.43 -18.27 21.15
C LYS A 256 -19.91 -17.99 20.85
N ASP A 257 -20.39 -16.78 21.11
CA ASP A 257 -21.80 -16.40 21.02
C ASP A 257 -22.18 -15.71 19.69
N LEU A 258 -21.22 -15.42 18.80
CA LEU A 258 -21.42 -14.58 17.61
C LEU A 258 -21.11 -15.33 16.31
N LYS A 259 -21.98 -16.30 15.99
CA LYS A 259 -21.84 -17.11 14.75
C LYS A 259 -22.11 -16.32 13.46
N ALA A 260 -22.90 -15.26 13.51
CA ALA A 260 -23.30 -14.52 12.30
C ALA A 260 -22.12 -13.82 11.61
N GLY A 261 -21.29 -13.08 12.33
CA GLY A 261 -20.10 -12.42 11.77
C GLY A 261 -19.05 -13.40 11.24
N GLN A 262 -18.87 -14.54 11.92
CA GLN A 262 -18.00 -15.61 11.45
C GLN A 262 -18.51 -16.23 10.14
N LEU A 263 -19.80 -16.57 10.08
CA LEU A 263 -20.43 -17.14 8.87
C LEU A 263 -20.36 -16.18 7.68
N LEU A 264 -20.55 -14.88 7.92
CA LEU A 264 -20.38 -13.86 6.88
C LEU A 264 -18.94 -13.82 6.39
N SER A 265 -17.96 -13.80 7.30
CA SER A 265 -16.53 -13.80 6.97
C SER A 265 -16.11 -15.04 6.16
N GLU A 266 -16.57 -16.23 6.56
CA GLU A 266 -16.29 -17.48 5.85
C GLU A 266 -16.93 -17.50 4.45
N SER A 267 -18.19 -17.03 4.32
CA SER A 267 -18.91 -16.94 3.05
C SER A 267 -18.23 -15.94 2.11
N LEU A 268 -17.83 -14.78 2.62
CA LEU A 268 -17.09 -13.77 1.86
C LEU A 268 -15.72 -14.29 1.42
N ALA A 269 -15.00 -15.00 2.29
CA ALA A 269 -13.72 -15.59 1.93
C ALA A 269 -13.87 -16.62 0.81
N GLY A 270 -14.88 -17.50 0.89
CA GLY A 270 -15.21 -18.47 -0.15
C GLY A 270 -15.51 -17.81 -1.50
N GLU A 271 -16.38 -16.79 -1.49
CA GLU A 271 -16.77 -16.10 -2.72
C GLU A 271 -15.63 -15.20 -3.26
N THR A 272 -14.83 -14.61 -2.40
CA THR A 272 -13.62 -13.87 -2.84
C THR A 272 -12.64 -14.78 -3.56
N ARG A 273 -12.38 -16.01 -3.06
CA ARG A 273 -11.57 -17.00 -3.80
C ARG A 273 -12.17 -17.33 -5.17
N ASN A 274 -13.51 -17.50 -5.23
CA ASN A 274 -14.19 -17.75 -6.48
C ASN A 274 -14.04 -16.58 -7.47
N ALA A 275 -14.18 -15.33 -7.00
CA ALA A 275 -13.96 -14.14 -7.81
C ALA A 275 -12.50 -14.06 -8.30
N VAL A 276 -11.50 -14.29 -7.43
CA VAL A 276 -10.07 -14.35 -7.81
C VAL A 276 -9.84 -15.38 -8.91
N ARG A 277 -10.43 -16.57 -8.78
CA ARG A 277 -10.35 -17.63 -9.79
C ARG A 277 -10.94 -17.20 -11.14
N LEU A 278 -12.12 -16.61 -11.12
CA LEU A 278 -12.83 -16.22 -12.35
C LEU A 278 -12.18 -15.04 -13.05
N LEU A 279 -11.62 -14.10 -12.32
CA LEU A 279 -10.93 -12.92 -12.84
C LEU A 279 -9.47 -13.20 -13.25
N GLY A 280 -8.92 -14.35 -12.92
CA GLY A 280 -7.50 -14.65 -13.13
C GLY A 280 -6.56 -13.81 -12.24
N GLY A 281 -7.05 -13.31 -11.11
CA GLY A 281 -6.31 -12.41 -10.21
C GLY A 281 -5.47 -13.11 -9.12
N ALA A 282 -5.22 -14.42 -9.24
CA ALA A 282 -4.44 -15.18 -8.27
C ALA A 282 -2.97 -14.71 -8.22
N ALA A 283 -2.39 -14.70 -7.03
CA ALA A 283 -0.96 -14.51 -6.87
C ALA A 283 -0.19 -15.75 -7.36
N LEU A 284 1.04 -15.54 -7.83
CA LEU A 284 1.96 -16.61 -8.19
C LEU A 284 3.04 -16.76 -7.11
N PRO A 285 3.53 -18.00 -6.83
CA PRO A 285 4.60 -18.24 -5.86
C PRO A 285 5.84 -17.36 -6.03
N ALA A 286 6.28 -17.10 -7.29
CA ALA A 286 7.42 -16.23 -7.59
C ALA A 286 7.26 -14.78 -7.11
N HIS A 287 6.03 -14.36 -6.84
CA HIS A 287 5.74 -12.98 -6.43
C HIS A 287 5.76 -12.78 -4.91
N PHE A 288 5.93 -13.85 -4.13
CA PHE A 288 6.07 -13.74 -2.69
C PHE A 288 7.51 -13.38 -2.32
N PRO A 289 7.73 -12.25 -1.63
CA PRO A 289 9.07 -11.82 -1.29
C PRO A 289 9.71 -12.77 -0.25
N PRO A 290 10.82 -13.45 -0.58
CA PRO A 290 11.37 -14.53 0.25
C PRO A 290 11.98 -14.06 1.57
N PHE A 291 12.22 -12.76 1.72
CA PHE A 291 12.83 -12.13 2.89
C PHE A 291 11.83 -11.76 3.99
N VAL A 292 10.53 -11.88 3.74
CA VAL A 292 9.47 -11.49 4.69
C VAL A 292 9.42 -12.43 5.89
N GLY A 293 9.12 -11.88 7.06
CA GLY A 293 8.82 -12.64 8.27
C GLY A 293 9.98 -12.80 9.27
N SER A 294 11.22 -12.56 8.87
CA SER A 294 12.36 -12.60 9.80
C SER A 294 12.37 -11.36 10.72
N GLU A 295 12.98 -11.51 11.91
CA GLU A 295 13.14 -10.36 12.82
C GLU A 295 14.01 -9.26 12.20
N VAL A 296 15.00 -9.62 11.38
CA VAL A 296 15.83 -8.68 10.63
C VAL A 296 14.97 -7.86 9.65
N TYR A 297 14.13 -8.54 8.88
CA TYR A 297 13.17 -7.88 7.97
C TYR A 297 12.29 -6.89 8.70
N TRP A 298 11.69 -7.29 9.82
CA TRP A 298 10.81 -6.41 10.60
C TRP A 298 11.54 -5.20 11.18
N ALA A 299 12.76 -5.41 11.67
CA ALA A 299 13.58 -4.32 12.19
C ALA A 299 13.96 -3.31 11.10
N LEU A 300 14.36 -3.79 9.92
CA LEU A 300 14.71 -2.94 8.76
C LEU A 300 13.48 -2.19 8.24
N THR A 301 12.35 -2.87 8.03
CA THR A 301 11.09 -2.25 7.60
C THR A 301 10.63 -1.16 8.57
N LYS A 302 10.70 -1.42 9.88
CA LYS A 302 10.34 -0.42 10.91
C LYS A 302 11.21 0.83 10.82
N ARG A 303 12.54 0.67 10.68
CA ARG A 303 13.47 1.80 10.55
C ARG A 303 13.21 2.59 9.27
N ARG A 304 13.00 1.89 8.17
CA ARG A 304 12.69 2.46 6.87
C ARG A 304 11.42 3.32 6.93
N VAL A 305 10.31 2.75 7.39
CA VAL A 305 9.04 3.48 7.50
C VAL A 305 9.16 4.67 8.45
N ALA A 306 9.86 4.53 9.58
CA ALA A 306 10.10 5.63 10.51
C ALA A 306 10.89 6.78 9.85
N ALA A 307 11.88 6.47 8.99
CA ALA A 307 12.61 7.48 8.23
C ALA A 307 11.73 8.20 7.21
N ILE A 308 10.94 7.47 6.42
CA ILE A 308 9.96 8.04 5.47
C ILE A 308 9.03 9.02 6.20
N LEU A 309 8.39 8.58 7.29
CA LEU A 309 7.45 9.40 8.04
C LEU A 309 8.08 10.64 8.68
N ARG A 310 9.32 10.54 9.14
CA ARG A 310 10.09 11.67 9.65
C ARG A 310 10.39 12.67 8.54
N ASN A 311 10.87 12.19 7.41
CA ASN A 311 11.19 12.98 6.24
C ASN A 311 9.95 13.69 5.69
N GLY A 312 8.82 12.99 5.55
CA GLY A 312 7.56 13.56 5.11
C GLY A 312 7.08 14.72 5.98
N ARG A 313 7.10 14.52 7.31
CA ARG A 313 6.72 15.59 8.25
C ARG A 313 7.65 16.80 8.21
N HIS A 314 8.95 16.56 8.01
CA HIS A 314 9.90 17.66 7.84
C HIS A 314 9.57 18.47 6.59
N THR A 315 9.40 17.80 5.47
CA THR A 315 9.13 18.44 4.18
C THR A 315 7.81 19.21 4.18
N ALA A 316 6.75 18.65 4.78
CA ALA A 316 5.50 19.36 4.86
C ALA A 316 5.62 20.69 5.62
N ARG A 317 6.38 20.72 6.72
CA ARG A 317 6.65 21.95 7.46
C ARG A 317 7.51 22.93 6.67
N TYR A 318 8.55 22.42 6.02
CA TYR A 318 9.43 23.20 5.18
C TYR A 318 8.68 23.84 4.01
N PHE A 319 7.87 23.06 3.29
CA PHE A 319 7.09 23.57 2.17
C PHE A 319 5.99 24.53 2.62
N ALA A 320 5.39 24.34 3.80
CA ALA A 320 4.42 25.29 4.34
C ALA A 320 5.03 26.66 4.61
N SER A 321 6.32 26.74 4.96
CA SER A 321 7.03 28.02 5.11
C SER A 321 7.52 28.58 3.78
N GLU A 322 8.17 27.79 2.95
CA GLU A 322 8.84 28.25 1.72
C GLU A 322 7.87 28.46 0.55
N LEU A 323 6.76 27.71 0.53
CA LEU A 323 5.75 27.71 -0.52
C LEU A 323 4.39 28.20 -0.01
N ALA A 324 4.37 29.19 0.89
CA ALA A 324 3.18 29.63 1.61
C ALA A 324 1.95 29.97 0.71
N SER A 325 2.20 30.42 -0.54
CA SER A 325 1.16 30.67 -1.55
C SER A 325 0.94 29.51 -2.52
N LEU A 326 1.75 28.45 -2.44
CA LEU A 326 1.79 27.28 -3.34
C LEU A 326 1.62 26.00 -2.54
N SER A 327 0.67 25.95 -1.63
CA SER A 327 0.49 24.97 -0.57
C SER A 327 1.03 23.58 -0.88
N ALA A 328 1.86 23.07 0.03
CA ALA A 328 2.18 21.67 0.10
C ALA A 328 1.47 21.08 1.31
N GLU A 329 0.61 20.13 1.06
CA GLU A 329 -0.07 19.39 2.11
C GLU A 329 0.56 18.00 2.25
N LEU A 330 0.57 17.46 3.49
CA LEU A 330 0.81 16.05 3.67
C LEU A 330 -0.34 15.29 3.02
N HIS A 331 -0.07 14.69 1.88
CA HIS A 331 -0.97 13.74 1.27
C HIS A 331 -0.86 12.42 2.05
N PHE A 332 -1.96 11.81 2.33
CA PHE A 332 -2.12 10.69 3.27
C PHE A 332 -1.83 11.05 4.74
N THR A 333 -2.51 10.38 5.61
CA THR A 333 -2.45 10.52 7.07
C THR A 333 -1.03 10.46 7.66
N HIS A 334 -0.04 10.01 6.89
CA HIS A 334 1.29 9.66 7.39
C HIS A 334 2.46 10.35 6.72
N GLY A 335 2.24 11.20 5.73
CA GLY A 335 3.34 11.86 5.05
C GLY A 335 4.19 10.94 4.19
N LEU A 336 3.58 9.97 3.54
CA LEU A 336 4.22 9.18 2.50
C LEU A 336 4.44 9.98 1.22
N TYR A 337 3.59 10.98 1.00
CA TYR A 337 3.67 11.95 -0.07
C TYR A 337 3.61 13.37 0.45
N VAL A 338 4.17 14.27 -0.31
CA VAL A 338 3.94 15.72 -0.21
C VAL A 338 3.31 16.17 -1.52
N THR A 339 2.20 16.89 -1.44
CA THR A 339 1.47 17.38 -2.60
C THR A 339 1.83 18.83 -2.88
N LEU A 340 2.18 19.12 -4.12
CA LEU A 340 2.48 20.45 -4.63
C LEU A 340 1.31 20.94 -5.46
N ARG A 341 0.74 22.08 -5.08
CA ARG A 341 -0.35 22.72 -5.80
C ARG A 341 0.16 23.97 -6.53
N GLY A 342 -0.36 24.21 -7.74
CA GLY A 342 -0.09 25.41 -8.49
C GLY A 342 -0.84 26.61 -7.94
N ARG A 343 -0.36 27.83 -8.21
CA ARG A 343 -1.11 29.08 -7.98
C ARG A 343 -2.39 29.12 -8.80
N ARG A 344 -2.31 28.60 -10.03
CA ARG A 344 -3.46 28.36 -10.90
C ARG A 344 -3.84 26.89 -10.85
N ALA A 345 -5.08 26.58 -11.16
CA ALA A 345 -5.50 25.19 -11.33
C ALA A 345 -4.67 24.56 -12.47
N LEU A 346 -4.05 23.44 -12.19
CA LEU A 346 -3.39 22.63 -13.21
C LEU A 346 -4.44 21.75 -13.90
N ASP A 347 -4.27 21.51 -15.18
CA ASP A 347 -4.89 20.40 -15.90
C ASP A 347 -4.02 19.15 -15.82
N GLU A 348 -4.52 18.03 -16.34
CA GLU A 348 -3.81 16.76 -16.33
C GLU A 348 -2.47 16.85 -17.07
N ALA A 349 -2.47 17.43 -18.27
CA ALA A 349 -1.30 17.50 -19.12
C ALA A 349 -0.18 18.32 -18.46
N THR A 350 -0.53 19.48 -17.89
CA THR A 350 0.40 20.36 -17.19
C THR A 350 0.95 19.70 -15.92
N ALA A 351 0.09 19.00 -15.14
CA ALA A 351 0.53 18.34 -13.92
C ALA A 351 1.47 17.16 -14.24
N ARG A 352 1.16 16.38 -15.28
CA ARG A 352 1.99 15.28 -15.78
C ARG A 352 3.35 15.79 -16.22
N GLN A 353 3.37 16.80 -17.09
CA GLN A 353 4.60 17.41 -17.60
C GLN A 353 5.46 17.97 -16.46
N ALA A 354 4.86 18.66 -15.50
CA ALA A 354 5.58 19.19 -14.34
C ALA A 354 6.20 18.10 -13.47
N ALA A 355 5.52 16.96 -13.28
CA ALA A 355 6.07 15.82 -12.54
C ALA A 355 7.27 15.20 -13.26
N GLU A 356 7.19 15.02 -14.58
CA GLU A 356 8.26 14.48 -15.42
C GLU A 356 9.47 15.43 -15.47
N ASP A 357 9.25 16.71 -15.72
CA ASP A 357 10.31 17.72 -15.82
C ASP A 357 11.04 17.91 -14.49
N MET A 358 10.30 17.99 -13.38
CA MET A 358 10.90 18.10 -12.05
C MET A 358 11.86 16.93 -11.77
N SER A 359 11.43 15.71 -12.02
CA SER A 359 12.27 14.54 -11.78
C SER A 359 13.48 14.52 -12.68
N ARG A 360 13.33 14.82 -13.97
CA ARG A 360 14.42 14.89 -14.94
C ARG A 360 15.46 15.93 -14.56
N ASP A 361 15.01 17.16 -14.27
CA ASP A 361 15.88 18.29 -14.01
C ASP A 361 16.66 18.15 -12.68
N LEU A 362 16.01 17.58 -11.67
CA LEU A 362 16.65 17.35 -10.38
C LEU A 362 17.56 16.11 -10.41
N ASN A 363 17.18 15.06 -11.14
CA ASN A 363 18.04 13.89 -11.34
C ASN A 363 19.31 14.27 -12.10
N ALA A 364 19.22 15.12 -13.12
CA ALA A 364 20.37 15.64 -13.85
C ALA A 364 21.34 16.46 -12.98
N LYS A 365 20.89 16.94 -11.81
CA LYS A 365 21.71 17.61 -10.79
C LYS A 365 22.27 16.64 -9.73
N GLY A 366 22.07 15.34 -9.92
CA GLY A 366 22.54 14.29 -9.00
C GLY A 366 21.63 14.02 -7.80
N PHE A 367 20.40 14.53 -7.78
CA PHE A 367 19.45 14.17 -6.74
C PHE A 367 18.80 12.81 -7.02
N PRO A 368 18.60 11.94 -6.00
CA PRO A 368 17.95 10.64 -6.16
C PRO A 368 16.42 10.80 -6.26
N ILE A 369 15.96 11.26 -7.42
CA ILE A 369 14.56 11.49 -7.73
C ILE A 369 14.25 10.96 -9.13
N ARG A 370 13.08 10.31 -9.30
CA ARG A 370 12.65 9.72 -10.56
C ARG A 370 11.15 9.96 -10.78
N HIS A 371 10.68 9.90 -12.02
CA HIS A 371 9.25 9.87 -12.31
C HIS A 371 8.72 8.44 -12.12
N ALA A 372 7.79 8.24 -11.18
CA ALA A 372 7.19 6.95 -10.90
C ALA A 372 5.89 7.09 -10.08
N GLY A 373 4.85 6.38 -10.48
CA GLY A 373 3.53 6.40 -9.85
C GLY A 373 3.43 5.49 -8.62
N SER A 374 4.35 5.56 -7.67
CA SER A 374 4.34 4.72 -6.48
C SER A 374 5.15 5.33 -5.33
N PHE A 375 5.16 4.65 -4.18
CA PHE A 375 5.91 5.06 -2.99
C PHE A 375 6.60 3.86 -2.31
N GLY A 376 7.47 4.16 -1.36
CA GLY A 376 8.21 3.14 -0.64
C GLY A 376 9.56 2.80 -1.28
N PHE A 377 10.03 3.59 -2.24
CA PHE A 377 11.33 3.45 -2.90
C PHE A 377 12.50 3.98 -2.04
N ASP A 378 13.72 3.72 -2.49
CA ASP A 378 14.96 4.29 -1.94
C ASP A 378 15.27 5.68 -2.52
N PHE A 379 14.48 6.15 -3.46
CA PHE A 379 14.54 7.46 -4.11
C PHE A 379 13.21 8.19 -4.01
N ALA A 380 13.21 9.50 -4.19
CA ALA A 380 11.98 10.26 -4.32
C ALA A 380 11.30 9.98 -5.66
N ALA A 381 9.98 9.87 -5.66
CA ALA A 381 9.24 9.67 -6.90
C ALA A 381 8.23 10.80 -7.10
N THR A 382 8.17 11.34 -8.33
CA THR A 382 7.20 12.36 -8.72
C THR A 382 6.12 11.75 -9.58
N GLU A 383 4.88 12.12 -9.30
CA GLU A 383 3.74 11.75 -10.14
C GLU A 383 2.69 12.86 -10.13
N TRP A 384 1.86 12.92 -11.15
CA TRP A 384 0.66 13.74 -11.14
C TRP A 384 -0.45 13.05 -10.35
N PHE A 385 -1.37 13.83 -9.81
CA PHE A 385 -2.47 13.32 -9.01
C PHE A 385 -3.73 14.15 -9.25
N HIS A 386 -4.84 13.47 -9.49
CA HIS A 386 -6.17 14.07 -9.54
C HIS A 386 -6.90 13.83 -8.24
N ASP A 387 -7.28 14.91 -7.58
CA ASP A 387 -8.16 14.87 -6.41
C ASP A 387 -9.62 14.98 -6.89
N ALA A 388 -10.29 13.83 -7.00
CA ALA A 388 -11.67 13.76 -7.46
C ALA A 388 -12.65 14.53 -6.55
N THR A 389 -12.30 14.76 -5.27
CA THR A 389 -13.17 15.50 -4.33
C THR A 389 -13.19 17.01 -4.64
N THR A 390 -12.06 17.55 -5.07
CA THR A 390 -11.91 18.99 -5.39
C THR A 390 -11.82 19.27 -6.88
N ASP A 391 -11.80 18.23 -7.70
CA ASP A 391 -11.58 18.26 -9.16
C ASP A 391 -10.32 19.05 -9.54
N ARG A 392 -9.20 18.75 -8.86
CA ARG A 392 -7.93 19.45 -9.04
C ARG A 392 -6.78 18.50 -9.31
N TYR A 393 -5.93 18.91 -10.25
CA TYR A 393 -4.67 18.26 -10.50
C TYR A 393 -3.54 18.88 -9.68
N SER A 394 -2.59 18.06 -9.28
CA SER A 394 -1.43 18.43 -8.49
C SER A 394 -0.25 17.54 -8.82
N VAL A 395 0.95 17.92 -8.39
CA VAL A 395 2.12 17.05 -8.39
C VAL A 395 2.34 16.55 -6.98
N ARG A 396 2.51 15.24 -6.81
CA ARG A 396 2.89 14.67 -5.53
C ARG A 396 4.28 14.05 -5.60
N VAL A 397 4.99 14.16 -4.50
CA VAL A 397 6.34 13.61 -4.34
C VAL A 397 6.31 12.54 -3.28
N ALA A 398 6.59 11.30 -3.66
CA ALA A 398 6.76 10.19 -2.73
C ALA A 398 8.06 10.38 -1.94
N VAL A 399 7.94 10.30 -0.63
CA VAL A 399 9.04 10.57 0.30
C VAL A 399 9.86 9.30 0.52
N PRO A 400 11.16 9.30 0.23
CA PRO A 400 12.04 8.17 0.49
C PRO A 400 12.56 8.16 1.93
N ASP A 401 13.23 7.08 2.29
CA ASP A 401 13.90 6.90 3.58
C ASP A 401 15.36 7.40 3.60
N LEU A 402 15.67 8.42 2.80
CA LEU A 402 17.02 9.03 2.71
C LEU A 402 17.51 9.56 4.06
N PRO A 403 18.85 9.73 4.22
CA PRO A 403 19.43 10.45 5.34
C PRO A 403 18.81 11.84 5.47
N THR A 404 18.66 12.33 6.70
CA THR A 404 17.93 13.58 6.97
C THR A 404 18.50 14.77 6.20
N GLU A 405 19.83 14.90 6.14
CA GLU A 405 20.47 16.04 5.44
C GLU A 405 20.28 15.93 3.92
N SER A 406 20.55 14.76 3.31
CA SER A 406 20.32 14.54 1.88
C SER A 406 18.86 14.79 1.49
N TRP A 407 17.93 14.43 2.38
CA TRP A 407 16.51 14.70 2.15
C TRP A 407 16.16 16.19 2.26
N LYS A 408 16.80 16.93 3.19
CA LYS A 408 16.60 18.39 3.28
C LYS A 408 17.08 19.11 2.03
N ASP A 409 18.25 18.73 1.51
CA ASP A 409 18.80 19.31 0.29
C ASP A 409 17.88 19.05 -0.92
N LEU A 410 17.38 17.81 -1.06
CA LEU A 410 16.42 17.47 -2.09
C LEU A 410 15.09 18.22 -1.91
N ALA A 411 14.57 18.33 -0.69
CA ALA A 411 13.35 19.08 -0.42
C ALA A 411 13.49 20.57 -0.78
N ALA A 412 14.64 21.17 -0.47
CA ALA A 412 14.96 22.54 -0.86
C ALA A 412 15.04 22.70 -2.40
N ALA A 413 15.66 21.72 -3.07
CA ALA A 413 15.73 21.68 -4.53
C ALA A 413 14.35 21.56 -5.19
N ILE A 414 13.46 20.72 -4.63
CA ILE A 414 12.07 20.56 -5.09
C ILE A 414 11.30 21.89 -4.91
N ALA A 415 11.38 22.50 -3.73
CA ALA A 415 10.69 23.76 -3.46
C ALA A 415 11.18 24.88 -4.40
N GLY A 416 12.49 25.00 -4.59
CA GLY A 416 13.07 25.99 -5.49
C GLY A 416 12.72 25.73 -6.96
N TRP A 417 12.64 24.47 -7.37
CA TRP A 417 12.18 24.12 -8.73
C TRP A 417 10.72 24.51 -8.93
N TRP A 418 9.86 24.12 -7.99
CA TRP A 418 8.43 24.39 -8.03
C TRP A 418 8.12 25.89 -8.05
N ALA A 419 8.76 26.67 -7.17
CA ALA A 419 8.58 28.12 -7.11
C ALA A 419 8.90 28.82 -8.44
N ARG A 420 9.98 28.43 -9.13
CA ARG A 420 10.35 28.97 -10.44
C ARG A 420 9.34 28.65 -11.52
N HIS A 421 8.91 27.38 -11.60
CA HIS A 421 8.00 26.91 -12.67
C HIS A 421 6.55 27.37 -12.47
N GLN A 422 6.18 27.79 -11.26
CA GLN A 422 4.87 28.39 -10.99
C GLN A 422 4.90 29.92 -11.00
N GLY A 423 6.10 30.53 -11.07
CA GLY A 423 6.30 31.97 -11.14
C GLY A 423 6.39 32.53 -12.57
N ASP A 424 6.81 31.72 -13.53
CA ASP A 424 7.22 32.16 -14.87
C ASP A 424 6.11 32.21 -15.93
N THR A 425 4.83 32.17 -15.55
CA THR A 425 3.73 32.35 -16.51
C THR A 425 3.12 33.76 -16.43
N GLU A 426 3.97 34.82 -16.40
CA GLU A 426 3.63 36.14 -16.88
C GLU A 426 4.22 36.29 -18.27
N GLY A 427 3.46 35.91 -19.27
CA GLY A 427 3.71 36.09 -20.66
C GLY A 427 2.36 36.23 -21.39
#